data_e8e0beba770b7ec7c1bf2472efbe7aff
#
_entry.id   e8e0beba770b7ec7c1bf2472efbe7aff
#
_cell.length_a   1.000
_cell.length_b   1.000
_cell.length_c   1.000
_cell.angle_alpha   90.00
_cell.angle_beta   90.00
_cell.angle_gamma   90.00
#
_symmetry.space_group_name_H-M   'P 1'
#
loop_
_entity.id
_entity.type
_entity.pdbx_description
1 polymer ?
#
loop_
_entity_poly.entity_id
_entity_poly.type
_entity_poly.pdbx_seq_one_letter_code
_entity_poly.pdbx_strand_id
1 'polypeptide(L)'
;ENVDLVALASELAARMTPPAHFELVGAPRLCALRPVPIGRAIENLLVNAGRYGTQSILALHFADTGLHITVHDDGPGIPEAQREAAVKPFVRLEAARGQNQGSGVGLGLAIAADVARSHGGQLVLGESTKLGGLSAQIRLPL
;
A
#
# COMPACT_ATOMS: atom_id res chain seq x y z
N GLU A 1 4.01 -18.66 8.31
CA GLU A 1 3.54 -19.45 7.19
C GLU A 1 4.18 -18.95 5.89
N ASN A 2 4.59 -19.85 5.02
CA ASN A 2 5.19 -19.48 3.74
C ASN A 2 4.10 -19.12 2.74
N VAL A 3 4.13 -17.90 2.24
CA VAL A 3 3.06 -17.35 1.40
C VAL A 3 3.57 -17.08 0.00
N ASP A 4 2.78 -17.47 -1.00
CA ASP A 4 3.01 -17.04 -2.39
C ASP A 4 2.39 -15.65 -2.54
N LEU A 5 3.20 -14.64 -2.29
CA LEU A 5 2.72 -13.27 -2.30
C LEU A 5 2.37 -12.77 -3.69
N VAL A 6 3.04 -13.30 -4.72
CA VAL A 6 2.72 -12.91 -6.10
C VAL A 6 1.28 -13.30 -6.43
N ALA A 7 0.88 -14.53 -6.08
CA ALA A 7 -0.49 -14.98 -6.32
C ALA A 7 -1.50 -14.14 -5.54
N LEU A 8 -1.23 -13.90 -4.25
CA LEU A 8 -2.13 -13.12 -3.42
C LEU A 8 -2.26 -11.69 -3.93
N ALA A 9 -1.14 -11.04 -4.20
CA ALA A 9 -1.14 -9.62 -4.60
C ALA A 9 -1.78 -9.44 -5.97
N SER A 10 -1.45 -10.29 -6.94
CA SER A 10 -2.01 -10.15 -8.28
C SER A 10 -3.53 -10.36 -8.26
N GLU A 11 -4.02 -11.26 -7.44
CA GLU A 11 -5.46 -11.47 -7.30
C GLU A 11 -6.14 -10.26 -6.69
N LEU A 12 -5.54 -9.68 -5.64
CA LEU A 12 -6.10 -8.49 -5.01
C LEU A 12 -6.14 -7.30 -5.99
N ALA A 13 -5.07 -7.12 -6.76
CA ALA A 13 -5.03 -6.05 -7.75
C ALA A 13 -6.12 -6.23 -8.82
N ALA A 14 -6.34 -7.46 -9.27
CA ALA A 14 -7.31 -7.76 -10.31
C ALA A 14 -8.75 -7.54 -9.84
N ARG A 15 -9.00 -7.65 -8.54
CA ARG A 15 -10.36 -7.51 -7.99
C ARG A 15 -10.77 -6.06 -7.77
N MET A 16 -9.84 -5.11 -7.89
CA MET A 16 -10.20 -3.69 -7.75
C MET A 16 -11.02 -3.22 -8.95
N THR A 17 -11.79 -2.15 -8.77
CA THR A 17 -12.61 -1.56 -9.83
C THR A 17 -12.29 -0.07 -9.93
N PRO A 18 -11.58 0.36 -10.97
CA PRO A 18 -10.92 -0.46 -11.99
C PRO A 18 -9.75 -1.25 -11.42
N PRO A 19 -9.32 -2.32 -12.11
CA PRO A 19 -8.21 -3.12 -11.60
C PRO A 19 -6.94 -2.30 -11.46
N ALA A 20 -6.15 -2.62 -10.45
CA ALA A 20 -4.82 -2.06 -10.30
C ALA A 20 -3.86 -2.79 -11.25
N HIS A 21 -2.91 -2.04 -11.81
CA HIS A 21 -1.88 -2.65 -12.62
C HIS A 21 -0.87 -3.34 -11.69
N PHE A 22 -0.52 -4.59 -12.00
CA PHE A 22 0.40 -5.36 -11.17
C PHE A 22 1.78 -5.41 -11.81
N GLU A 23 2.82 -5.09 -11.03
CA GLU A 23 4.21 -5.13 -11.48
C GLU A 23 5.03 -6.01 -10.54
N LEU A 24 5.97 -6.74 -11.12
CA LEU A 24 6.86 -7.62 -10.36
C LEU A 24 8.30 -7.32 -10.76
N VAL A 25 9.15 -7.06 -9.77
CA VAL A 25 10.58 -6.82 -9.96
C VAL A 25 11.34 -7.78 -9.07
N GLY A 26 12.37 -8.40 -9.61
CA GLY A 26 13.19 -9.36 -8.90
C GLY A 26 12.65 -10.77 -8.99
N ALA A 27 13.35 -11.71 -8.38
CA ALA A 27 12.99 -13.13 -8.42
C ALA A 27 12.02 -13.44 -7.27
N PRO A 28 10.77 -13.85 -7.58
CA PRO A 28 9.80 -14.15 -6.53
C PRO A 28 10.24 -15.34 -5.70
N ARG A 29 9.86 -15.33 -4.43
CA ARG A 29 10.07 -16.45 -3.54
C ARG A 29 8.98 -16.49 -2.49
N LEU A 30 8.81 -17.64 -1.85
CA LEU A 30 7.88 -17.76 -0.75
C LEU A 30 8.37 -16.91 0.43
N CYS A 31 7.44 -16.25 1.10
CA CYS A 31 7.77 -15.35 2.19
C CYS A 31 7.11 -15.83 3.48
N ALA A 32 7.85 -15.80 4.58
CA ALA A 32 7.31 -16.15 5.89
C ALA A 32 6.50 -14.97 6.40
N LEU A 33 5.22 -14.97 6.08
CA LEU A 33 4.30 -13.88 6.40
C LEU A 33 3.02 -14.45 6.96
N ARG A 34 2.23 -13.58 7.58
CA ARG A 34 0.88 -13.94 7.98
C ARG A 34 -0.07 -13.53 6.86
N PRO A 35 -0.70 -14.50 6.15
CA PRO A 35 -1.40 -14.18 4.92
C PRO A 35 -2.63 -13.29 5.11
N VAL A 36 -3.39 -13.46 6.19
CA VAL A 36 -4.59 -12.67 6.38
C VAL A 36 -4.24 -11.20 6.70
N PRO A 37 -3.35 -10.89 7.66
CA PRO A 37 -2.97 -9.50 7.88
C PRO A 37 -2.29 -8.85 6.68
N ILE A 38 -1.40 -9.57 6.00
CA ILE A 38 -0.72 -9.03 4.81
C ILE A 38 -1.73 -8.73 3.70
N GLY A 39 -2.66 -9.64 3.45
CA GLY A 39 -3.71 -9.42 2.45
C GLY A 39 -4.56 -8.21 2.79
N ARG A 40 -4.91 -8.06 4.07
CA ARG A 40 -5.68 -6.90 4.52
C ARG A 40 -4.91 -5.60 4.33
N ALA A 41 -3.61 -5.60 4.64
CA ALA A 41 -2.79 -4.41 4.46
C ALA A 41 -2.74 -4.00 3.00
N ILE A 42 -2.50 -4.94 2.09
CA ILE A 42 -2.45 -4.66 0.67
C ILE A 42 -3.81 -4.14 0.18
N GLU A 43 -4.88 -4.81 0.59
CA GLU A 43 -6.22 -4.38 0.20
C GLU A 43 -6.52 -2.96 0.68
N ASN A 44 -6.15 -2.64 1.91
CA ASN A 44 -6.36 -1.30 2.44
C ASN A 44 -5.60 -0.24 1.64
N LEU A 45 -4.37 -0.54 1.22
CA LEU A 45 -3.62 0.39 0.38
C LEU A 45 -4.28 0.56 -0.99
N LEU A 46 -4.77 -0.54 -1.57
CA LEU A 46 -5.45 -0.48 -2.87
C LEU A 46 -6.77 0.29 -2.79
N VAL A 47 -7.55 0.06 -1.74
CA VAL A 47 -8.80 0.77 -1.54
C VAL A 47 -8.52 2.26 -1.35
N ASN A 48 -7.49 2.59 -0.57
CA ASN A 48 -7.10 3.98 -0.37
C ASN A 48 -6.70 4.64 -1.70
N ALA A 49 -5.94 3.95 -2.53
CA ALA A 49 -5.55 4.46 -3.84
C ALA A 49 -6.76 4.71 -4.73
N GLY A 50 -7.72 3.80 -4.71
CA GLY A 50 -8.94 3.95 -5.52
C GLY A 50 -9.87 5.04 -5.03
N ARG A 51 -9.80 5.36 -3.73
CA ARG A 51 -10.63 6.43 -3.16
C ARG A 51 -10.16 7.81 -3.61
N TYR A 52 -8.86 7.99 -3.76
CA TYR A 52 -8.28 9.31 -4.02
C TYR A 52 -7.71 9.48 -5.42
N GLY A 53 -7.51 8.39 -6.15
CA GLY A 53 -7.01 8.42 -7.52
C GLY A 53 -7.90 7.65 -8.47
N THR A 54 -7.56 7.73 -9.76
CA THR A 54 -8.28 6.99 -10.81
C THR A 54 -7.48 5.81 -11.32
N GLN A 55 -6.16 5.83 -11.14
CA GLN A 55 -5.26 4.74 -11.56
C GLN A 55 -4.42 4.32 -10.38
N SER A 56 -4.10 3.03 -10.32
CA SER A 56 -3.21 2.52 -9.28
C SER A 56 -2.32 1.41 -9.83
N ILE A 57 -1.15 1.29 -9.21
CA ILE A 57 -0.18 0.24 -9.52
C ILE A 57 0.16 -0.45 -8.22
N LEU A 58 0.10 -1.78 -8.21
CA LEU A 58 0.62 -2.58 -7.10
C LEU A 58 1.91 -3.22 -7.58
N ALA A 59 3.02 -2.84 -6.97
CA ALA A 59 4.35 -3.34 -7.36
C ALA A 59 4.95 -4.17 -6.23
N LEU A 60 5.46 -5.35 -6.57
CA LEU A 60 6.26 -6.17 -5.66
C LEU A 60 7.69 -6.13 -6.14
N HIS A 61 8.60 -5.81 -5.23
CA HIS A 61 10.04 -5.80 -5.53
C HIS A 61 10.74 -6.74 -4.55
N PHE A 62 11.18 -7.88 -5.05
CA PHE A 62 11.96 -8.86 -4.28
C PHE A 62 13.44 -8.56 -4.42
N ALA A 63 14.04 -8.05 -3.34
CA ALA A 63 15.48 -7.81 -3.27
C ALA A 63 16.11 -8.93 -2.44
N ASP A 64 17.44 -8.98 -2.41
CA ASP A 64 18.14 -10.04 -1.68
C ASP A 64 17.80 -10.06 -0.20
N THR A 65 17.71 -8.89 0.42
CA THR A 65 17.52 -8.78 1.86
C THR A 65 16.15 -8.29 2.26
N GLY A 66 15.25 -8.06 1.30
CA GLY A 66 13.96 -7.51 1.66
C GLY A 66 12.95 -7.57 0.54
N LEU A 67 11.74 -7.17 0.89
CA LEU A 67 10.63 -7.10 -0.02
C LEU A 67 9.96 -5.75 0.13
N HIS A 68 9.69 -5.09 -0.99
CA HIS A 68 8.91 -3.86 -0.99
C HIS A 68 7.58 -4.11 -1.68
N ILE A 69 6.50 -3.79 -0.99
CA ILE A 69 5.13 -3.86 -1.53
C ILE A 69 4.66 -2.43 -1.65
N THR A 70 4.52 -1.93 -2.88
CA THR A 70 4.23 -0.52 -3.11
C THR A 70 2.93 -0.35 -3.87
N VAL A 71 2.06 0.53 -3.38
CA VAL A 71 0.87 0.94 -4.11
C VAL A 71 1.03 2.39 -4.51
N HIS A 72 0.98 2.64 -5.83
CA HIS A 72 1.05 3.99 -6.41
C HIS A 72 -0.34 4.43 -6.81
N ASP A 73 -0.63 5.72 -6.65
CA ASP A 73 -1.87 6.28 -7.21
C ASP A 73 -1.58 7.60 -7.92
N ASP A 74 -2.56 8.08 -8.66
CA ASP A 74 -2.49 9.35 -9.39
C ASP A 74 -3.32 10.44 -8.71
N GLY A 75 -3.60 10.28 -7.43
CA GLY A 75 -4.34 11.26 -6.66
C GLY A 75 -3.48 12.46 -6.25
N PRO A 76 -3.97 13.25 -5.29
CA PRO A 76 -3.25 14.47 -4.89
C PRO A 76 -2.00 14.24 -4.05
N GLY A 77 -1.78 13.00 -3.59
CA GLY A 77 -0.64 12.73 -2.72
C GLY A 77 -0.87 13.24 -1.31
N ILE A 78 0.17 13.11 -0.49
CA ILE A 78 0.17 13.62 0.88
C ILE A 78 1.43 14.45 1.06
N PRO A 79 1.31 15.73 1.43
CA PRO A 79 2.49 16.56 1.66
C PRO A 79 3.42 15.94 2.71
N GLU A 80 4.70 16.12 2.52
CA GLU A 80 5.70 15.49 3.39
C GLU A 80 5.44 15.78 4.86
N ALA A 81 5.07 17.01 5.18
CA ALA A 81 4.83 17.41 6.57
C ALA A 81 3.65 16.70 7.22
N GLN A 82 2.77 16.08 6.42
CA GLN A 82 1.58 15.42 6.93
C GLN A 82 1.66 13.89 6.91
N ARG A 83 2.75 13.34 6.36
CA ARG A 83 2.84 11.89 6.16
C ARG A 83 2.89 11.12 7.48
N GLU A 84 3.57 11.65 8.48
CA GLU A 84 3.64 10.98 9.77
C GLU A 84 2.27 10.88 10.43
N ALA A 85 1.49 11.96 10.37
CA ALA A 85 0.14 11.96 10.93
C ALA A 85 -0.80 11.05 10.14
N ALA A 86 -0.57 10.92 8.83
CA ALA A 86 -1.48 10.16 7.97
C ALA A 86 -1.54 8.67 8.31
N VAL A 87 -0.53 8.12 8.98
CA VAL A 87 -0.54 6.70 9.36
C VAL A 87 -1.14 6.47 10.75
N LYS A 88 -1.60 7.52 11.41
CA LYS A 88 -2.26 7.39 12.71
C LYS A 88 -3.74 7.13 12.51
N PRO A 89 -4.38 6.36 13.42
CA PRO A 89 -5.80 6.05 13.30
C PRO A 89 -6.66 7.32 13.35
N PHE A 90 -7.72 7.33 12.56
CA PHE A 90 -8.76 8.35 12.56
C PHE A 90 -8.31 9.72 12.07
N VAL A 91 -7.13 9.82 11.45
CA VAL A 91 -6.68 11.08 10.86
C VAL A 91 -7.17 11.17 9.42
N ARG A 92 -7.75 12.33 9.06
CA ARG A 92 -8.19 12.59 7.70
C ARG A 92 -7.50 13.86 7.23
N LEU A 93 -6.84 13.78 6.08
CA LEU A 93 -6.09 14.89 5.52
C LEU A 93 -6.87 15.50 4.35
N GLU A 94 -7.97 16.17 4.68
CA GLU A 94 -8.90 16.66 3.66
C GLU A 94 -8.25 17.61 2.68
N ALA A 95 -7.41 18.49 3.16
CA ALA A 95 -6.75 19.46 2.30
C ALA A 95 -5.79 18.80 1.32
N ALA A 96 -5.20 17.68 1.69
CA ALA A 96 -4.22 16.98 0.86
C ALA A 96 -4.86 15.96 -0.05
N ARG A 97 -5.91 15.30 0.42
CA ARG A 97 -6.48 14.15 -0.28
C ARG A 97 -7.88 14.41 -0.83
N GLY A 98 -8.34 15.64 -0.80
CA GLY A 98 -9.70 15.96 -1.19
C GLY A 98 -10.65 15.69 -0.05
N GLN A 99 -11.89 16.03 -0.26
CA GLN A 99 -12.87 16.00 0.80
C GLN A 99 -13.77 14.81 0.69
N ASN A 100 -14.07 14.20 1.80
CA ASN A 100 -15.17 13.27 1.91
C ASN A 100 -15.20 12.24 0.82
N GLN A 101 -14.09 11.68 0.53
CA GLN A 101 -13.99 10.69 -0.53
C GLN A 101 -14.48 9.35 -0.03
N GLY A 102 -15.66 9.36 0.56
CA GLY A 102 -16.25 8.16 1.08
C GLY A 102 -16.24 8.15 2.60
N SER A 103 -16.63 7.04 3.17
CA SER A 103 -16.87 6.92 4.59
C SER A 103 -15.64 6.51 5.38
N GLY A 104 -14.45 6.61 4.81
CA GLY A 104 -13.24 6.21 5.51
C GLY A 104 -12.99 7.04 6.75
N VAL A 105 -12.54 6.40 7.81
CA VAL A 105 -12.27 7.04 9.08
C VAL A 105 -10.78 7.18 9.35
N GLY A 106 -9.93 7.05 8.32
CA GLY A 106 -8.50 7.21 8.48
C GLY A 106 -7.79 5.99 9.02
N LEU A 107 -8.36 4.80 8.83
CA LEU A 107 -7.76 3.57 9.35
C LEU A 107 -6.90 2.80 8.36
N GLY A 108 -7.12 3.00 7.04
CA GLY A 108 -6.46 2.18 6.03
C GLY A 108 -4.94 2.22 6.11
N LEU A 109 -4.37 3.42 6.16
CA LEU A 109 -2.92 3.55 6.26
C LEU A 109 -2.40 3.10 7.62
N ALA A 110 -3.16 3.36 8.69
CA ALA A 110 -2.76 2.93 10.03
C ALA A 110 -2.71 1.41 10.14
N ILE A 111 -3.69 0.71 9.56
CA ILE A 111 -3.70 -0.75 9.55
C ILE A 111 -2.51 -1.28 8.79
N ALA A 112 -2.23 -0.73 7.61
CA ALA A 112 -1.07 -1.16 6.83
C ALA A 112 0.23 -0.92 7.59
N ALA A 113 0.35 0.21 8.28
CA ALA A 113 1.53 0.51 9.08
C ALA A 113 1.71 -0.49 10.22
N ASP A 114 0.62 -0.85 10.91
CA ASP A 114 0.68 -1.81 12.00
C ASP A 114 1.08 -3.19 11.50
N VAL A 115 0.52 -3.62 10.37
CA VAL A 115 0.87 -4.92 9.79
C VAL A 115 2.33 -4.95 9.41
N ALA A 116 2.84 -3.87 8.79
CA ALA A 116 4.27 -3.80 8.43
C ALA A 116 5.15 -3.94 9.67
N ARG A 117 4.82 -3.20 10.75
CA ARG A 117 5.59 -3.28 11.98
C ARG A 117 5.54 -4.67 12.59
N SER A 118 4.39 -5.32 12.56
CA SER A 118 4.24 -6.66 13.14
C SER A 118 5.04 -7.71 12.37
N HIS A 119 5.49 -7.38 11.16
CA HIS A 119 6.35 -8.26 10.35
C HIS A 119 7.81 -7.79 10.37
N GLY A 120 8.14 -6.87 11.27
CA GLY A 120 9.52 -6.39 11.40
C GLY A 120 9.91 -5.30 10.41
N GLY A 121 8.95 -4.73 9.71
CA GLY A 121 9.19 -3.70 8.72
C GLY A 121 8.51 -2.39 9.03
N GLN A 122 8.25 -1.62 7.99
CA GLN A 122 7.62 -0.31 8.16
C GLN A 122 6.85 0.09 6.89
N LEU A 123 5.89 0.99 7.07
CA LEU A 123 5.20 1.64 5.95
C LEU A 123 5.86 3.00 5.71
N VAL A 124 6.23 3.25 4.46
CA VAL A 124 6.86 4.51 4.06
C VAL A 124 5.97 5.18 3.02
N LEU A 125 5.59 6.43 3.28
CA LEU A 125 4.80 7.22 2.35
C LEU A 125 5.72 8.16 1.57
N GLY A 126 5.45 8.32 0.30
CA GLY A 126 6.23 9.20 -0.56
C GLY A 126 5.42 9.66 -1.75
N GLU A 127 6.09 10.31 -2.68
CA GLU A 127 5.49 10.72 -3.93
C GLU A 127 5.67 9.62 -4.96
N SER A 128 4.62 9.31 -5.71
CA SER A 128 4.71 8.31 -6.76
C SER A 128 5.39 8.92 -7.98
N THR A 129 6.57 8.40 -8.32
CA THR A 129 7.25 8.82 -9.54
C THR A 129 6.62 8.22 -10.78
N LYS A 130 5.77 7.20 -10.61
CA LYS A 130 5.11 6.54 -11.73
C LYS A 130 3.80 7.18 -12.12
N LEU A 131 3.00 7.63 -11.13
CA LEU A 131 1.68 8.16 -11.39
C LEU A 131 1.47 9.57 -10.85
N GLY A 132 2.41 10.10 -10.09
CA GLY A 132 2.37 11.48 -9.62
C GLY A 132 1.63 11.73 -8.32
N GLY A 133 0.95 10.74 -7.79
CA GLY A 133 0.24 10.87 -6.51
C GLY A 133 1.02 10.27 -5.36
N LEU A 134 0.35 9.45 -4.55
CA LEU A 134 0.95 8.83 -3.38
C LEU A 134 1.67 7.54 -3.73
N SER A 135 2.82 7.32 -3.10
CA SER A 135 3.47 6.03 -3.04
C SER A 135 3.40 5.55 -1.60
N ALA A 136 2.67 4.47 -1.35
CA ALA A 136 2.58 3.84 -0.04
C ALA A 136 3.31 2.50 -0.12
N GLN A 137 4.43 2.39 0.60
CA GLN A 137 5.32 1.25 0.45
C GLN A 137 5.51 0.54 1.77
N ILE A 138 5.17 -0.76 1.80
CA ILE A 138 5.48 -1.64 2.92
C ILE A 138 6.86 -2.23 2.67
N ARG A 139 7.80 -1.99 3.57
CA ARG A 139 9.15 -2.54 3.50
C ARG A 139 9.30 -3.62 4.54
N LEU A 140 9.63 -4.82 4.09
CA LEU A 140 9.77 -5.99 4.97
C LEU A 140 11.17 -6.58 4.81
N PRO A 141 11.81 -6.98 5.94
CA PRO A 141 13.05 -7.75 5.83
C PRO A 141 12.73 -9.18 5.42
N LEU A 142 13.61 -9.79 4.68
CA LEU A 142 13.50 -11.21 4.30
C LEU A 142 14.78 -11.95 4.59
#